data_ba5e523dd01de84a692ddf6924f79667
#
_entry.id   ba5e523dd01de84a692ddf6924f79667
#
_cell.length_a   1.000
_cell.length_b   1.000
_cell.length_c   1.000
_cell.angle_alpha   90.00
_cell.angle_beta   90.00
_cell.angle_gamma   90.00
#
_symmetry.space_group_name_H-M   'P 1'
#
loop_
_entity.id
_entity.type
_entity.pdbx_description
1 polymer ?
#
loop_
_entity_poly.entity_id
_entity_poly.type
_entity_poly.pdbx_seq_one_letter_code
_entity_poly.pdbx_strand_id
1 'polypeptide(L)'
;MNKFVGVGTLPRNGIINGSDKKVLRFTLATLVGRNKKTKKDIWSYVPCVIFKPTEATINLLTEDTSGVMIGLEGRVNTSKFETKDHTTKYSTEVVVDERSIRLLQATATGETHKGKAA
;
A
#
# COMPACT_ATOMS: atom_id res chain seq x y z
N MET A 1 19.97 1.61 9.75
CA MET A 1 19.25 1.03 8.59
C MET A 1 17.80 1.47 8.63
N ASN A 2 17.26 1.87 7.50
CA ASN A 2 15.87 2.27 7.38
C ASN A 2 15.20 1.37 6.35
N LYS A 3 14.51 0.35 6.83
CA LYS A 3 13.87 -0.61 5.93
C LYS A 3 12.50 -1.01 6.49
N PHE A 4 11.50 -0.91 5.63
CA PHE A 4 10.16 -1.40 5.91
C PHE A 4 9.91 -2.65 5.06
N VAL A 5 9.37 -3.69 5.69
CA VAL A 5 8.92 -4.90 5.01
C VAL A 5 7.50 -5.17 5.48
N GLY A 6 6.57 -5.30 4.55
CA GLY A 6 5.18 -5.51 4.93
C GLY A 6 4.44 -6.42 3.99
N VAL A 7 3.45 -7.11 4.54
CA VAL A 7 2.48 -7.91 3.80
C VAL A 7 1.10 -7.45 4.23
N GLY A 8 0.24 -7.23 3.27
CA GLY A 8 -1.10 -6.77 3.62
C GLY A 8 -2.01 -6.70 2.42
N THR A 9 -3.19 -6.13 2.65
CA THR A 9 -4.21 -5.96 1.63
C THR A 9 -4.32 -4.49 1.24
N LEU A 10 -5.05 -4.24 0.15
CA LEU A 10 -5.30 -2.89 -0.34
C LEU A 10 -6.75 -2.53 -0.02
N PRO A 11 -7.00 -1.75 1.04
CA PRO A 11 -8.38 -1.45 1.45
C PRO A 11 -9.13 -0.56 0.46
N ARG A 12 -8.39 0.11 -0.42
CA ARG A 12 -8.97 0.94 -1.47
C ARG A 12 -7.99 1.01 -2.64
N ASN A 13 -8.49 1.44 -3.79
CA ASN A 13 -7.62 1.63 -4.95
C ASN A 13 -6.62 2.76 -4.70
N GLY A 14 -5.41 2.58 -5.20
CA GLY A 14 -4.40 3.63 -5.16
C GLY A 14 -4.77 4.78 -6.09
N ILE A 15 -4.08 5.90 -5.91
CA ILE A 15 -4.32 7.12 -6.68
C ILE A 15 -3.02 7.53 -7.35
N ILE A 16 -3.09 7.73 -8.66
CA ILE A 16 -1.95 8.23 -9.43
C ILE A 16 -2.09 9.73 -9.62
N ASN A 17 -1.05 10.47 -9.27
CA ASN A 17 -1.02 11.91 -9.35
C ASN A 17 -0.01 12.38 -10.37
N GLY A 18 -0.24 13.60 -10.88
CA GLY A 18 0.61 14.20 -11.88
C GLY A 18 0.15 13.88 -13.30
N SER A 19 0.30 14.85 -14.20
CA SER A 19 -0.12 14.69 -15.58
C SER A 19 0.67 13.61 -16.31
N ASP A 20 1.86 13.29 -15.81
CA ASP A 20 2.75 12.28 -16.39
C ASP A 20 2.79 10.99 -15.54
N LYS A 21 1.86 10.84 -14.60
CA LYS A 21 1.75 9.65 -13.75
C LYS A 21 3.03 9.35 -12.98
N LYS A 22 3.62 10.37 -12.36
CA LYS A 22 4.89 10.20 -11.67
C LYS A 22 4.80 9.79 -10.21
N VAL A 23 3.65 9.93 -9.57
CA VAL A 23 3.52 9.63 -8.13
C VAL A 23 2.28 8.80 -7.91
N LEU A 24 2.49 7.59 -7.43
CA LEU A 24 1.42 6.66 -7.08
C LEU A 24 1.37 6.54 -5.55
N ARG A 25 0.21 6.82 -4.97
CA ARG A 25 -0.01 6.66 -3.53
C ARG A 25 -1.09 5.63 -3.27
N PHE A 26 -0.83 4.78 -2.29
CA PHE A 26 -1.79 3.75 -1.89
C PHE A 26 -1.64 3.45 -0.41
N THR A 27 -2.60 2.74 0.15
CA THR A 27 -2.58 2.33 1.55
C THR A 27 -2.42 0.82 1.64
N LEU A 28 -1.48 0.37 2.45
CA LEU A 28 -1.30 -1.04 2.75
C LEU A 28 -1.90 -1.31 4.12
N ALA A 29 -2.89 -2.18 4.20
CA ALA A 29 -3.48 -2.58 5.47
C ALA A 29 -2.78 -3.84 5.96
N THR A 30 -2.06 -3.74 7.07
CA THR A 30 -1.33 -4.85 7.66
C THR A 30 -2.04 -5.35 8.91
N LEU A 31 -2.08 -6.65 9.08
CA LEU A 31 -2.68 -7.25 10.28
C LEU A 31 -1.70 -7.13 11.44
N VAL A 32 -2.09 -6.44 12.49
CA VAL A 32 -1.25 -6.20 13.65
C VAL A 32 -1.51 -7.21 14.75
N GLY A 33 -2.75 -7.65 14.89
CA GLY A 33 -3.12 -8.58 15.94
C GLY A 33 -4.62 -8.77 16.00
N ARG A 34 -5.08 -9.32 17.11
CA ARG A 34 -6.50 -9.59 17.31
C ARG A 34 -6.92 -9.12 18.70
N ASN A 35 -8.04 -8.45 18.76
CA ASN A 35 -8.61 -8.04 20.04
C ASN A 35 -9.21 -9.27 20.74
N LYS A 36 -8.68 -9.62 21.91
CA LYS A 36 -9.10 -10.83 22.62
C LYS A 36 -10.54 -10.76 23.12
N LYS A 37 -11.03 -9.56 23.38
CA LYS A 37 -12.40 -9.38 23.88
C LYS A 37 -13.44 -9.42 22.78
N THR A 38 -13.19 -8.70 21.69
CA THR A 38 -14.16 -8.60 20.59
C THR A 38 -13.97 -9.66 19.52
N LYS A 39 -12.83 -10.38 19.54
CA LYS A 39 -12.45 -11.37 18.52
C LYS A 39 -12.26 -10.77 17.14
N LYS A 40 -12.06 -9.45 17.06
CA LYS A 40 -11.86 -8.77 15.79
C LYS A 40 -10.38 -8.53 15.51
N ASP A 41 -10.01 -8.58 14.25
CA ASP A 41 -8.66 -8.29 13.81
C ASP A 41 -8.35 -6.80 13.95
N ILE A 42 -7.11 -6.49 14.29
CA ILE A 42 -6.62 -5.13 14.41
C ILE A 42 -5.69 -4.88 13.23
N TRP A 43 -5.99 -3.83 12.46
CA TRP A 43 -5.24 -3.49 11.26
C TRP A 43 -4.50 -2.18 11.44
N SER A 44 -3.31 -2.10 10.85
CA SER A 44 -2.56 -0.86 10.73
C SER A 44 -2.58 -0.43 9.27
N TYR A 45 -2.85 0.84 9.03
CA TYR A 45 -2.96 1.40 7.69
C TYR A 45 -1.70 2.19 7.39
N VAL A 46 -0.90 1.70 6.47
CA VAL A 46 0.42 2.25 6.17
C VAL A 46 0.35 3.02 4.85
N PRO A 47 0.56 4.34 4.87
CA PRO A 47 0.57 5.11 3.62
C PRO A 47 1.86 4.80 2.84
N CYS A 48 1.70 4.50 1.57
CA CYS A 48 2.81 4.10 0.70
C CYS A 48 2.84 4.99 -0.54
N VAL A 49 4.05 5.18 -1.07
CA VAL A 49 4.25 5.98 -2.27
C VAL A 49 5.28 5.31 -3.17
N ILE A 50 5.04 5.38 -4.47
CA ILE A 50 6.00 4.94 -5.49
C ILE A 50 6.23 6.10 -6.44
N PHE A 51 7.49 6.46 -6.64
CA PHE A 51 7.86 7.48 -7.60
C PHE A 51 8.18 6.85 -8.94
N LYS A 52 7.62 7.41 -10.02
CA LYS A 52 7.81 6.94 -11.40
C LYS A 52 7.44 5.45 -11.56
N PRO A 53 6.20 5.09 -11.19
CA PRO A 53 5.79 3.68 -11.30
C PRO A 53 5.66 3.24 -12.76
N THR A 54 5.81 1.93 -12.98
CA THR A 54 5.55 1.34 -14.30
C THR A 54 4.04 1.22 -14.51
N GLU A 55 3.64 1.04 -15.77
CA GLU A 55 2.24 0.87 -16.13
C GLU A 55 1.63 -0.36 -15.44
N ALA A 56 2.38 -1.46 -15.39
CA ALA A 56 1.92 -2.68 -14.73
C ALA A 56 1.62 -2.44 -13.25
N THR A 57 2.49 -1.70 -12.56
CA THR A 57 2.29 -1.38 -11.15
C THR A 57 1.09 -0.45 -10.95
N ILE A 58 0.94 0.53 -11.82
CA ILE A 58 -0.22 1.43 -11.77
C ILE A 58 -1.50 0.62 -11.88
N ASN A 59 -1.59 -0.27 -12.86
CA ASN A 59 -2.78 -1.08 -13.07
C ASN A 59 -3.06 -1.99 -11.87
N LEU A 60 -2.02 -2.61 -11.32
CA LEU A 60 -2.18 -3.49 -10.17
C LEU A 60 -2.75 -2.76 -8.95
N LEU A 61 -2.30 -1.53 -8.70
CA LEU A 61 -2.59 -0.83 -7.45
C LEU A 61 -3.74 0.17 -7.55
N THR A 62 -4.21 0.51 -8.75
CA THR A 62 -5.26 1.51 -8.93
C THR A 62 -6.58 0.93 -9.44
N GLU A 63 -6.60 -0.33 -9.87
CA GLU A 63 -7.80 -0.94 -10.46
C GLU A 63 -8.16 -2.23 -9.74
N ASP A 64 -9.40 -2.34 -9.34
CA ASP A 64 -9.98 -3.56 -8.75
C ASP A 64 -9.08 -4.22 -7.72
N THR A 65 -8.77 -3.48 -6.66
CA THR A 65 -7.87 -3.97 -5.61
C THR A 65 -8.57 -4.80 -4.54
N SER A 66 -9.87 -5.04 -4.69
CA SER A 66 -10.64 -5.80 -3.70
C SER A 66 -10.06 -7.21 -3.52
N GLY A 67 -9.65 -7.53 -2.29
CA GLY A 67 -9.10 -8.83 -1.97
C GLY A 67 -7.66 -9.05 -2.41
N VAL A 68 -7.04 -8.06 -3.03
CA VAL A 68 -5.64 -8.18 -3.43
C VAL A 68 -4.75 -8.16 -2.20
N MET A 69 -3.82 -9.10 -2.13
CA MET A 69 -2.82 -9.16 -1.06
C MET A 69 -1.43 -9.09 -1.67
N ILE A 70 -0.59 -8.20 -1.14
CA ILE A 70 0.76 -7.99 -1.65
C ILE A 70 1.78 -7.96 -0.52
N GLY A 71 3.03 -8.28 -0.89
CA GLY A 71 4.18 -8.03 -0.04
C GLY A 71 5.06 -6.99 -0.70
N LEU A 72 5.73 -6.17 0.10
CA LEU A 72 6.61 -5.13 -0.43
C LEU A 72 7.69 -4.75 0.57
N GLU A 73 8.71 -4.07 0.06
CA GLU A 73 9.78 -3.48 0.85
C GLU A 73 9.95 -2.02 0.46
N GLY A 74 10.45 -1.24 1.39
CA GLY A 74 10.71 0.16 1.15
C GLY A 74 11.42 0.79 2.32
N ARG A 75 11.42 2.11 2.36
CA ARG A 75 11.99 2.85 3.48
C ARG A 75 10.95 3.81 4.04
N VAL A 76 11.02 4.04 5.33
CA VAL A 76 10.14 5.01 6.00
C VAL A 76 10.69 6.41 5.78
N ASN A 77 9.83 7.31 5.36
CA ASN A 77 10.19 8.72 5.16
C ASN A 77 9.19 9.61 5.86
N THR A 78 9.69 10.52 6.69
CA THR A 78 8.86 11.51 7.35
C THR A 78 9.22 12.89 6.81
N SER A 79 8.21 13.59 6.30
CA SER A 79 8.35 14.93 5.77
C SER A 79 7.71 15.93 6.70
N LYS A 80 8.32 17.12 6.78
CA LYS A 80 7.84 18.21 7.58
C LYS A 80 7.19 19.23 6.64
N PHE A 81 6.02 19.72 7.02
CA PHE A 81 5.35 20.75 6.23
C PHE A 81 4.61 21.72 7.13
N GLU A 82 4.38 22.92 6.61
CA GLU A 82 3.68 23.97 7.33
C GLU A 82 2.27 24.13 6.78
N THR A 83 1.29 24.19 7.66
CA THR A 83 -0.10 24.39 7.27
C THR A 83 -0.41 25.87 7.10
N LYS A 84 -1.60 26.20 6.60
CA LYS A 84 -2.03 27.59 6.38
C LYS A 84 -2.07 28.41 7.66
N ASP A 85 -2.27 27.77 8.80
CA ASP A 85 -2.31 28.45 10.10
C ASP A 85 -0.93 28.51 10.77
N HIS A 86 0.13 28.27 10.00
CA HIS A 86 1.52 28.25 10.46
C HIS A 86 1.85 27.18 11.48
N THR A 87 1.07 26.11 11.50
CA THR A 87 1.34 24.95 12.34
C THR A 87 2.24 23.97 11.58
N THR A 88 3.33 23.54 12.22
CA THR A 88 4.22 22.53 11.65
C THR A 88 3.61 21.15 11.87
N LYS A 89 3.52 20.37 10.78
CA LYS A 89 3.04 18.99 10.85
C LYS A 89 4.01 18.04 10.16
N TYR A 90 3.91 16.78 10.47
CA TYR A 90 4.76 15.73 9.91
C TYR A 90 3.87 14.71 9.22
N SER A 91 4.34 14.22 8.08
CA SER A 91 3.67 13.15 7.35
C SER A 91 4.68 12.02 7.16
N THR A 92 4.29 10.83 7.57
CA THR A 92 5.14 9.64 7.46
C THR A 92 4.55 8.71 6.42
N GLU A 93 5.36 8.30 5.47
CA GLU A 93 4.94 7.33 4.47
C GLU A 93 6.10 6.41 4.12
N VAL A 94 5.78 5.27 3.52
CA VAL A 94 6.78 4.31 3.07
C VAL A 94 7.04 4.57 1.58
N VAL A 95 8.30 4.86 1.25
CA VAL A 95 8.72 4.94 -0.15
C VAL A 95 9.05 3.53 -0.59
N VAL A 96 8.20 2.97 -1.43
CA VAL A 96 8.24 1.55 -1.80
C VAL A 96 9.24 1.33 -2.92
N ASP A 97 10.04 0.27 -2.78
CA ASP A 97 10.84 -0.25 -3.88
C ASP A 97 9.90 -1.04 -4.78
N GLU A 98 9.59 -0.48 -5.94
CA GLU A 98 8.63 -1.06 -6.86
C GLU A 98 8.97 -2.50 -7.22
N ARG A 99 10.26 -2.81 -7.38
CA ARG A 99 10.69 -4.14 -7.76
C ARG A 99 10.50 -5.19 -6.67
N SER A 100 10.25 -4.75 -5.44
CA SER A 100 10.04 -5.66 -4.32
C SER A 100 8.60 -6.17 -4.23
N ILE A 101 7.68 -5.57 -4.96
CA ILE A 101 6.25 -5.90 -4.86
C ILE A 101 6.01 -7.33 -5.34
N ARG A 102 5.32 -8.11 -4.50
CA ARG A 102 4.94 -9.50 -4.80
C ARG A 102 3.44 -9.65 -4.64
N LEU A 103 2.78 -10.14 -5.65
CA LEU A 103 1.35 -10.42 -5.59
C LEU A 103 1.17 -11.77 -4.92
N LEU A 104 0.50 -11.77 -3.77
CA LEU A 104 0.26 -12.97 -2.98
C LEU A 104 -1.14 -13.52 -3.18
N GLN A 105 -2.11 -12.63 -3.46
CA GLN A 105 -3.47 -13.00 -3.77
C GLN A 105 -4.06 -11.96 -4.71
N ALA A 106 -4.59 -12.39 -5.84
CA ALA A 106 -5.02 -11.47 -6.89
C ALA A 106 -6.34 -10.79 -6.59
N THR A 107 -7.31 -11.51 -6.05
CA THR A 107 -8.63 -10.96 -5.71
C THR A 107 -9.23 -11.77 -4.56
N ALA A 108 -10.31 -11.25 -3.98
CA ALA A 108 -11.02 -11.98 -2.92
C ALA A 108 -11.63 -13.30 -3.41
N THR A 109 -12.00 -13.37 -4.69
CA THR A 109 -12.57 -14.58 -5.29
C THR A 109 -11.51 -15.55 -5.77
N GLY A 110 -10.36 -15.10 -5.75
CA GLY A 110 -9.13 -15.84 -6.00
C GLY A 110 -9.17 -16.98 -6.95
N GLU A 111 -10.20 -17.23 -7.30
CA GLU A 111 -10.15 -18.09 -7.92
C GLU A 111 -9.49 -18.17 -8.95
N THR A 112 -9.65 -17.96 -8.22
CA THR A 112 -9.06 -18.17 -8.80
C THR A 112 -8.55 -18.45 -9.31
N HIS A 113 -8.76 -18.43 -9.03
CA HIS A 113 -8.16 -18.86 -9.44
C HIS A 113 -7.64 -19.29 -9.80
N LYS A 114 -7.80 -19.24 -9.72
CA LYS A 114 -7.24 -19.80 -9.97
C LYS A 114 -6.74 -20.08 -10.44
N GLY A 115 -6.90 -19.86 -10.23
CA GLY A 115 -6.31 -20.33 -10.56
C GLY A 115 -6.05 -20.40 -11.02
N LYS A 116 -6.28 -20.30 -11.02
CA LYS A 116 -5.70 -20.50 -11.39
C LYS A 116 -5.01 -20.45 -11.58
N ALA A 117 -5.28 -20.25 -11.31
CA ALA A 117 -4.46 -20.42 -11.43
C ALA A 117 -4.09 -20.65 -11.56
N ALA A 118 -4.37 -20.65 -11.47
CA ALA A 118 -3.68 -21.08 -11.63
C ALA A 118 -3.37 -21.26 -11.74
#